data_35c7408e2327543f56ce27145cda6a7d
#
_entry.id   35c7408e2327543f56ce27145cda6a7d
#
_cell.length_a   1.000
_cell.length_b   1.000
_cell.length_c   1.000
_cell.angle_alpha   90.00
_cell.angle_beta   90.00
_cell.angle_gamma   90.00
#
_symmetry.space_group_name_H-M   'P 1'
#
loop_
_entity.id
_entity.type
_entity.pdbx_description
1 polymer ?
#
loop_
_entity_poly.entity_id
_entity_poly.type
_entity_poly.pdbx_seq_one_letter_code
_entity_poly.pdbx_strand_id
1 'polypeptide(L)'
;MIKLAFTECLNSITPLSPALKDELLSNLQIEEYKSHQIISASGQTENRLWFIYKGFVQAYYYDNAGKQHTLKFYQENDLVFSYNGFWRKPSDYYLETLQPSTMVSLSYKSVAKLFKYLETGDLARAFIMQQDKEADFKLKLMNGSTKERYKQFREARPEIFRKTTVGLI
;
A
#
# COMPACT_ATOMS: atom_id res chain seq x y z
N MET A 1 14.03 -12.11 9.87
CA MET A 1 14.33 -11.59 8.52
C MET A 1 13.16 -10.79 7.93
N ILE A 2 11.96 -11.34 7.73
CA ILE A 2 10.82 -10.63 7.10
C ILE A 2 10.38 -9.37 7.88
N LYS A 3 10.13 -9.49 9.19
CA LYS A 3 9.76 -8.33 10.04
C LYS A 3 10.84 -7.25 10.08
N LEU A 4 12.11 -7.65 10.01
CA LEU A 4 13.23 -6.70 9.98
C LEU A 4 13.24 -5.86 8.72
N ALA A 5 12.88 -6.42 7.55
CA ALA A 5 12.80 -5.66 6.31
C ALA A 5 11.83 -4.47 6.42
N PHE A 6 10.70 -4.63 7.11
CA PHE A 6 9.78 -3.52 7.36
C PHE A 6 10.40 -2.46 8.27
N THR A 7 11.04 -2.86 9.37
CA THR A 7 11.69 -1.89 10.27
C THR A 7 12.89 -1.20 9.60
N GLU A 8 13.62 -1.88 8.73
CA GLU A 8 14.69 -1.29 7.93
C GLU A 8 14.15 -0.28 6.90
N CYS A 9 13.03 -0.61 6.24
CA CYS A 9 12.35 0.33 5.35
C CYS A 9 11.93 1.61 6.10
N LEU A 10 11.31 1.50 7.27
CA LEU A 10 10.97 2.67 8.08
C LEU A 10 12.21 3.42 8.59
N ASN A 11 13.26 2.72 8.98
CA ASN A 11 14.51 3.31 9.45
C ASN A 11 15.27 4.07 8.34
N SER A 12 15.04 3.74 7.07
CA SER A 12 15.59 4.51 5.93
C SER A 12 14.89 5.86 5.72
N ILE A 13 13.67 6.02 6.24
CA ILE A 13 12.91 7.28 6.18
C ILE A 13 13.31 8.19 7.34
N THR A 14 13.32 7.65 8.55
CA THR A 14 13.75 8.35 9.77
C THR A 14 14.41 7.35 10.72
N PRO A 15 15.51 7.71 11.39
CA PRO A 15 16.15 6.83 12.38
C PRO A 15 15.17 6.45 13.49
N LEU A 16 14.99 5.15 13.70
CA LEU A 16 14.09 4.63 14.73
C LEU A 16 14.85 4.36 16.04
N SER A 17 14.28 4.79 17.16
CA SER A 17 14.80 4.41 18.48
C SER A 17 14.68 2.91 18.74
N PRO A 18 15.56 2.33 19.59
CA PRO A 18 15.45 0.91 19.97
C PRO A 18 14.07 0.56 20.51
N ALA A 19 13.50 1.41 21.35
CA ALA A 19 12.19 1.19 21.96
C ALA A 19 11.06 1.12 20.92
N LEU A 20 11.07 1.99 19.89
CA LEU A 20 10.11 1.93 18.79
C LEU A 20 10.31 0.67 17.93
N LYS A 21 11.56 0.27 17.66
CA LYS A 21 11.85 -0.96 16.92
C LYS A 21 11.32 -2.20 17.64
N ASP A 22 11.55 -2.30 18.95
CA ASP A 22 11.10 -3.44 19.76
C ASP A 22 9.57 -3.51 19.80
N GLU A 23 8.90 -2.36 19.96
CA GLU A 23 7.44 -2.31 19.95
C GLU A 23 6.85 -2.63 18.58
N LEU A 24 7.45 -2.16 17.49
CA LEU A 24 7.08 -2.57 16.14
C LEU A 24 7.20 -4.08 15.97
N LEU A 25 8.38 -4.65 16.21
CA LEU A 25 8.65 -6.07 16.01
C LEU A 25 7.71 -6.99 16.81
N SER A 26 7.33 -6.57 18.02
CA SER A 26 6.41 -7.33 18.88
C SER A 26 4.96 -7.33 18.38
N ASN A 27 4.55 -6.30 17.62
CA ASN A 27 3.18 -6.15 17.12
C ASN A 27 3.01 -6.57 15.66
N LEU A 28 4.10 -6.79 14.90
CA LEU A 28 4.04 -7.21 13.51
C LEU A 28 3.62 -8.67 13.37
N GLN A 29 2.76 -8.95 12.38
CA GLN A 29 2.36 -10.29 11.98
C GLN A 29 2.83 -10.56 10.55
N ILE A 30 3.18 -11.81 10.25
CA ILE A 30 3.50 -12.25 8.89
C ILE A 30 2.27 -12.95 8.35
N GLU A 31 1.87 -12.57 7.15
CA GLU A 31 0.71 -13.11 6.46
C GLU A 31 1.10 -13.55 5.06
N GLU A 32 0.61 -14.73 4.65
CA GLU A 32 0.84 -15.29 3.33
C GLU A 32 -0.48 -15.39 2.57
N TYR A 33 -0.46 -14.96 1.32
CA TYR A 33 -1.63 -14.93 0.45
C TYR A 33 -1.33 -15.67 -0.86
N LYS A 34 -2.34 -16.37 -1.37
CA LYS A 34 -2.29 -17.00 -2.69
C LYS A 34 -2.44 -15.95 -3.77
N SER A 35 -2.13 -16.32 -5.02
CA SER A 35 -2.46 -15.50 -6.20
C SER A 35 -3.98 -15.35 -6.33
N HIS A 36 -4.43 -14.18 -6.77
CA HIS A 36 -5.84 -13.83 -6.97
C HIS A 36 -6.71 -14.00 -5.71
N GLN A 37 -6.14 -13.71 -4.56
CA GLN A 37 -6.87 -13.72 -3.30
C GLN A 37 -7.29 -12.30 -2.93
N ILE A 38 -8.60 -12.10 -2.69
CA ILE A 38 -9.12 -10.84 -2.13
C ILE A 38 -8.72 -10.81 -0.65
N ILE A 39 -7.96 -9.79 -0.27
CA ILE A 39 -7.46 -9.61 1.11
C ILE A 39 -8.27 -8.57 1.88
N SER A 40 -8.96 -7.67 1.16
CA SER A 40 -9.94 -6.74 1.73
C SER A 40 -11.01 -6.45 0.67
N ALA A 41 -12.29 -6.52 1.06
CA ALA A 41 -13.40 -6.29 0.14
C ALA A 41 -14.04 -4.91 0.38
N SER A 42 -14.61 -4.33 -0.69
CA SER A 42 -15.45 -3.15 -0.59
C SER A 42 -16.60 -3.38 0.40
N GLY A 43 -16.91 -2.39 1.22
CA GLY A 43 -17.90 -2.47 2.31
C GLY A 43 -17.37 -3.04 3.62
N GLN A 44 -16.18 -3.65 3.64
CA GLN A 44 -15.52 -4.13 4.85
C GLN A 44 -14.69 -3.03 5.50
N THR A 45 -14.63 -3.04 6.83
CA THR A 45 -13.72 -2.15 7.58
C THR A 45 -12.39 -2.85 7.78
N GLU A 46 -11.37 -2.37 7.10
CA GLU A 46 -10.01 -2.88 7.31
C GLU A 46 -9.45 -2.36 8.63
N ASN A 47 -8.77 -3.22 9.37
CA ASN A 47 -8.26 -2.89 10.71
C ASN A 47 -6.72 -2.88 10.80
N ARG A 48 -6.03 -3.01 9.68
CA ARG A 48 -4.56 -3.10 9.59
C ARG A 48 -4.01 -2.45 8.34
N LEU A 49 -2.75 -2.11 8.39
CA LEU A 49 -1.93 -1.83 7.23
C LEU A 49 -1.08 -3.06 6.88
N TRP A 50 -0.59 -3.13 5.64
CA TRP A 50 0.37 -4.14 5.20
C TRP A 50 1.59 -3.50 4.57
N PHE A 51 2.75 -4.08 4.84
CA PHE A 51 3.98 -3.88 4.09
C PHE A 51 4.20 -5.11 3.21
N ILE A 52 4.38 -4.89 1.92
CA ILE A 52 4.61 -5.98 0.97
C ILE A 52 6.09 -6.37 1.01
N TYR A 53 6.39 -7.50 1.64
CA TYR A 53 7.74 -8.05 1.64
C TYR A 53 8.09 -8.69 0.30
N LYS A 54 7.13 -9.45 -0.26
CA LYS A 54 7.21 -10.08 -1.58
C LYS A 54 5.80 -10.18 -2.15
N GLY A 55 5.63 -9.83 -3.41
CA GLY A 55 4.33 -9.98 -4.05
C GLY A 55 3.91 -8.78 -4.91
N PHE A 56 2.65 -8.82 -5.33
CA PHE A 56 2.05 -7.79 -6.15
C PHE A 56 0.55 -7.71 -5.87
N VAL A 57 0.04 -6.52 -5.53
CA VAL A 57 -1.33 -6.28 -5.09
C VAL A 57 -1.98 -5.21 -5.95
N GLN A 58 -3.25 -5.39 -6.26
CA GLN A 58 -4.09 -4.42 -6.95
C GLN A 58 -5.16 -3.89 -6.00
N ALA A 59 -5.35 -2.56 -5.99
CA ALA A 59 -6.54 -1.92 -5.48
C ALA A 59 -7.46 -1.58 -6.66
N TYR A 60 -8.74 -1.95 -6.58
CA TYR A 60 -9.70 -1.68 -7.65
C TYR A 60 -11.12 -1.50 -7.10
N TYR A 61 -11.99 -0.89 -7.90
CA TYR A 61 -13.43 -0.77 -7.62
C TYR A 61 -14.24 -1.10 -8.87
N TYR A 62 -15.54 -1.32 -8.68
CA TYR A 62 -16.50 -1.45 -9.77
C TYR A 62 -17.33 -0.17 -9.87
N ASP A 63 -17.52 0.33 -11.09
CA ASP A 63 -18.46 1.42 -11.33
C ASP A 63 -19.92 0.93 -11.37
N ASN A 64 -20.85 1.85 -11.53
CA ASN A 64 -22.28 1.54 -11.57
C ASN A 64 -22.70 0.62 -12.73
N ALA A 65 -21.87 0.50 -13.77
CA ALA A 65 -22.06 -0.41 -14.90
C ALA A 65 -21.43 -1.79 -14.67
N GLY A 66 -20.79 -2.01 -13.48
CA GLY A 66 -20.10 -3.24 -13.14
C GLY A 66 -18.71 -3.39 -13.79
N LYS A 67 -18.17 -2.32 -14.37
CA LYS A 67 -16.82 -2.31 -14.93
C LYS A 67 -15.80 -2.10 -13.84
N GLN A 68 -14.74 -2.94 -13.85
CA GLN A 68 -13.62 -2.82 -12.94
C GLN A 68 -12.68 -1.68 -13.35
N HIS A 69 -12.28 -0.88 -12.37
CA HIS A 69 -11.31 0.19 -12.51
C HIS A 69 -10.19 0.03 -11.50
N THR A 70 -8.96 -0.03 -11.98
CA THR A 70 -7.76 -0.09 -11.13
C THR A 70 -7.49 1.28 -10.51
N LEU A 71 -7.35 1.32 -9.19
CA LEU A 71 -6.95 2.51 -8.45
C LEU A 71 -5.44 2.61 -8.31
N LYS A 72 -4.82 1.50 -7.93
CA LYS A 72 -3.39 1.46 -7.63
C LYS A 72 -2.85 0.04 -7.68
N PHE A 73 -1.59 -0.08 -8.05
CA PHE A 73 -0.79 -1.28 -7.83
C PHE A 73 0.20 -1.04 -6.71
N TYR A 74 0.42 -2.07 -5.92
CA TYR A 74 1.41 -2.11 -4.87
C TYR A 74 2.38 -3.27 -5.12
N GLN A 75 3.65 -3.03 -4.87
CA GLN A 75 4.72 -3.98 -5.09
C GLN A 75 5.62 -4.12 -3.84
N GLU A 76 6.69 -4.88 -3.95
CA GLU A 76 7.66 -5.07 -2.88
C GLU A 76 8.17 -3.73 -2.33
N ASN A 77 8.22 -3.63 -1.01
CA ASN A 77 8.53 -2.45 -0.22
C ASN A 77 7.45 -1.35 -0.19
N ASP A 78 6.29 -1.57 -0.82
CA ASP A 78 5.17 -0.63 -0.68
C ASP A 78 4.39 -0.88 0.62
N LEU A 79 3.83 0.22 1.14
CA LEU A 79 2.92 0.22 2.27
C LEU A 79 1.48 0.37 1.78
N VAL A 80 0.64 -0.62 2.09
CA VAL A 80 -0.81 -0.58 1.84
C VAL A 80 -1.49 -0.03 3.07
N PHE A 81 -1.94 1.21 2.99
CA PHE A 81 -2.61 1.91 4.09
C PHE A 81 -4.00 2.37 3.64
N SER A 82 -5.01 2.09 4.47
CA SER A 82 -6.37 2.55 4.26
C SER A 82 -6.72 3.67 5.24
N TYR A 83 -6.94 4.89 4.73
CA TYR A 83 -7.45 5.99 5.56
C TYR A 83 -8.82 5.67 6.15
N ASN A 84 -9.71 5.07 5.33
CA ASN A 84 -11.02 4.64 5.81
C ASN A 84 -10.89 3.65 6.96
N GLY A 85 -10.04 2.63 6.80
CA GLY A 85 -9.79 1.63 7.83
C GLY A 85 -9.21 2.22 9.12
N PHE A 86 -8.26 3.14 9.01
CA PHE A 86 -7.70 3.84 10.17
C PHE A 86 -8.78 4.60 10.97
N TRP A 87 -9.74 5.21 10.27
CA TRP A 87 -10.88 5.91 10.87
C TRP A 87 -12.10 5.00 11.12
N ARG A 88 -11.93 3.67 11.02
CA ARG A 88 -12.98 2.67 11.23
C ARG A 88 -14.19 2.85 10.29
N LYS A 89 -13.94 3.28 9.07
CA LYS A 89 -14.93 3.40 8.01
C LYS A 89 -14.79 2.25 7.03
N PRO A 90 -15.89 1.82 6.38
CA PRO A 90 -15.82 0.82 5.32
C PRO A 90 -14.94 1.28 4.16
N SER A 91 -14.26 0.33 3.52
CA SER A 91 -13.55 0.55 2.26
C SER A 91 -14.53 0.66 1.10
N ASP A 92 -14.23 1.49 0.12
CA ASP A 92 -14.95 1.64 -1.15
C ASP A 92 -14.27 0.90 -2.31
N TYR A 93 -13.21 0.16 -2.02
CA TYR A 93 -12.44 -0.61 -3.01
C TYR A 93 -12.04 -1.99 -2.48
N TYR A 94 -11.63 -2.83 -3.41
CA TYR A 94 -11.08 -4.16 -3.16
C TYR A 94 -9.56 -4.12 -3.16
N LEU A 95 -8.94 -4.98 -2.36
CA LEU A 95 -7.52 -5.30 -2.44
C LEU A 95 -7.37 -6.78 -2.80
N GLU A 96 -6.62 -7.07 -3.85
CA GLU A 96 -6.40 -8.41 -4.36
C GLU A 96 -4.92 -8.64 -4.66
N THR A 97 -4.40 -9.79 -4.26
CA THR A 97 -3.07 -10.24 -4.65
C THR A 97 -3.11 -10.76 -6.08
N LEU A 98 -2.24 -10.26 -6.95
CA LEU A 98 -2.13 -10.75 -8.34
C LEU A 98 -1.14 -11.91 -8.50
N GLN A 99 -0.33 -12.16 -7.48
CA GLN A 99 0.61 -13.27 -7.39
C GLN A 99 0.76 -13.71 -5.93
N PRO A 100 1.34 -14.90 -5.63
CA PRO A 100 1.60 -15.31 -4.26
C PRO A 100 2.40 -14.24 -3.53
N SER A 101 1.93 -13.83 -2.36
CA SER A 101 2.44 -12.66 -1.65
C SER A 101 2.70 -12.97 -0.17
N THR A 102 3.82 -12.46 0.33
CA THR A 102 4.17 -12.46 1.75
C THR A 102 4.18 -11.02 2.23
N MET A 103 3.40 -10.73 3.26
CA MET A 103 3.24 -9.38 3.79
C MET A 103 3.48 -9.36 5.29
N VAL A 104 3.84 -8.18 5.77
CA VAL A 104 3.89 -7.88 7.21
C VAL A 104 2.75 -6.94 7.54
N SER A 105 1.89 -7.31 8.47
CA SER A 105 0.77 -6.47 8.89
C SER A 105 0.96 -5.86 10.27
N LEU A 106 0.36 -4.70 10.46
CA LEU A 106 0.29 -3.99 11.73
C LEU A 106 -1.13 -3.44 11.92
N SER A 107 -1.76 -3.76 13.06
CA SER A 107 -3.10 -3.28 13.35
C SER A 107 -3.13 -1.75 13.52
N TYR A 108 -4.21 -1.09 13.08
CA TYR A 108 -4.38 0.36 13.31
C TYR A 108 -4.45 0.72 14.79
N LYS A 109 -4.90 -0.20 15.64
CA LYS A 109 -4.82 -0.05 17.10
C LYS A 109 -3.38 0.03 17.58
N SER A 110 -2.49 -0.79 17.02
CA SER A 110 -1.05 -0.72 17.34
C SER A 110 -0.42 0.55 16.75
N VAL A 111 -0.75 0.91 15.50
CA VAL A 111 -0.28 2.18 14.89
C VAL A 111 -0.62 3.37 15.78
N ALA A 112 -1.86 3.46 16.29
CA ALA A 112 -2.28 4.55 17.16
C ALA A 112 -1.43 4.65 18.46
N LYS A 113 -0.99 3.51 19.02
CA LYS A 113 -0.12 3.48 20.19
C LYS A 113 1.31 3.97 19.90
N LEU A 114 1.77 3.80 18.63
CA LEU A 114 3.11 4.22 18.23
C LEU A 114 3.26 5.75 18.18
N PHE A 115 2.16 6.52 18.13
CA PHE A 115 2.21 7.99 18.17
C PHE A 115 2.77 8.59 19.47
N LYS A 116 3.01 7.77 20.49
CA LYS A 116 3.81 8.19 21.67
C LYS A 116 5.29 8.41 21.35
N TYR A 117 5.80 7.87 20.22
CA TYR A 117 7.16 8.08 19.75
C TYR A 117 7.20 9.23 18.73
N LEU A 118 8.15 10.14 18.88
CA LEU A 118 8.28 11.31 17.99
C LEU A 118 8.53 10.92 16.55
N GLU A 119 9.30 9.87 16.32
CA GLU A 119 9.65 9.35 14.99
C GLU A 119 8.39 8.91 14.21
N THR A 120 7.34 8.48 14.91
CA THR A 120 6.08 8.12 14.25
C THR A 120 5.44 9.32 13.54
N GLY A 121 5.60 10.52 14.09
CA GLY A 121 5.16 11.76 13.44
C GLY A 121 5.95 12.04 12.15
N ASP A 122 7.25 11.78 12.14
CA ASP A 122 8.09 11.93 10.94
C ASP A 122 7.74 10.92 9.86
N LEU A 123 7.52 9.66 10.26
CA LEU A 123 7.05 8.60 9.35
C LEU A 123 5.69 8.97 8.74
N ALA A 124 4.74 9.46 9.54
CA ALA A 124 3.43 9.87 9.05
C ALA A 124 3.54 11.02 8.04
N ARG A 125 4.36 12.03 8.33
CA ARG A 125 4.62 13.14 7.39
C ARG A 125 5.22 12.66 6.08
N ALA A 126 6.24 11.82 6.13
CA ALA A 126 6.88 11.27 4.94
C ALA A 126 5.90 10.46 4.09
N PHE A 127 5.05 9.67 4.74
CA PHE A 127 4.01 8.89 4.07
C PHE A 127 2.97 9.80 3.38
N ILE A 128 2.48 10.85 4.05
CA ILE A 128 1.53 11.82 3.48
C ILE A 128 2.16 12.50 2.26
N MET A 129 3.39 12.99 2.37
CA MET A 129 4.10 13.61 1.25
C MET A 129 4.27 12.68 0.05
N GLN A 130 4.50 11.39 0.29
CA GLN A 130 4.58 10.40 -0.79
C GLN A 130 3.21 10.22 -1.47
N GLN A 131 2.12 10.14 -0.69
CA GLN A 131 0.76 10.03 -1.25
C GLN A 131 0.39 11.27 -2.09
N ASP A 132 0.74 12.47 -1.65
CA ASP A 132 0.50 13.70 -2.41
C ASP A 132 1.25 13.67 -3.76
N LYS A 133 2.52 13.28 -3.78
CA LYS A 133 3.28 13.13 -5.03
C LYS A 133 2.65 12.12 -5.99
N GLU A 134 2.14 11.00 -5.46
CA GLU A 134 1.44 10.00 -6.28
C GLU A 134 0.12 10.54 -6.83
N ALA A 135 -0.63 11.30 -6.02
CA ALA A 135 -1.87 11.95 -6.46
C ALA A 135 -1.60 12.99 -7.57
N ASP A 136 -0.59 13.83 -7.40
CA ASP A 136 -0.15 14.81 -8.41
C ASP A 136 0.27 14.14 -9.72
N PHE A 137 1.00 13.02 -9.62
CA PHE A 137 1.39 12.25 -10.81
C PHE A 137 0.16 11.71 -11.55
N LYS A 138 -0.83 11.16 -10.82
CA LYS A 138 -2.08 10.70 -11.41
C LYS A 138 -2.85 11.82 -12.11
N LEU A 139 -2.97 12.99 -11.47
CA LEU A 139 -3.65 14.15 -12.06
C LEU A 139 -2.96 14.61 -13.36
N LYS A 140 -1.63 14.62 -13.39
CA LYS A 140 -0.87 14.93 -14.61
C LYS A 140 -1.11 13.91 -15.72
N LEU A 141 -1.16 12.62 -15.37
CA LEU A 141 -1.49 11.57 -16.34
C LEU A 141 -2.90 11.75 -16.92
N MET A 142 -3.89 12.11 -16.10
CA MET A 142 -5.28 12.27 -16.55
C MET A 142 -5.46 13.40 -17.56
N ASN A 143 -4.60 14.42 -17.56
CA ASN A 143 -4.64 15.54 -18.48
C ASN A 143 -4.02 15.24 -19.86
N GLY A 144 -3.36 14.10 -20.03
CA GLY A 144 -2.76 13.68 -21.30
C GLY A 144 -3.68 12.81 -22.14
N SER A 145 -3.40 12.72 -23.44
CA SER A 145 -4.02 11.74 -24.34
C SER A 145 -3.72 10.31 -23.87
N THR A 146 -4.50 9.34 -24.31
CA THR A 146 -4.29 7.91 -23.95
C THR A 146 -2.86 7.44 -24.27
N LYS A 147 -2.29 7.87 -25.40
CA LYS A 147 -0.92 7.53 -25.81
C LYS A 147 0.13 8.15 -24.89
N GLU A 148 -0.06 9.41 -24.50
CA GLU A 148 0.84 10.11 -23.57
C GLU A 148 0.78 9.52 -22.17
N ARG A 149 -0.44 9.23 -21.66
CA ARG A 149 -0.63 8.54 -20.38
C ARG A 149 0.09 7.21 -20.33
N TYR A 150 -0.08 6.38 -21.36
CA TYR A 150 0.58 5.09 -21.48
C TYR A 150 2.10 5.24 -21.44
N LYS A 151 2.65 6.17 -22.24
CA LYS A 151 4.10 6.42 -22.30
C LYS A 151 4.65 6.86 -20.96
N GLN A 152 4.04 7.89 -20.34
CA GLN A 152 4.47 8.45 -19.06
C GLN A 152 4.37 7.43 -17.92
N PHE A 153 3.28 6.65 -17.87
CA PHE A 153 3.14 5.61 -16.86
C PHE A 153 4.17 4.49 -17.03
N ARG A 154 4.44 4.07 -18.26
CA ARG A 154 5.46 3.07 -18.59
C ARG A 154 6.86 3.52 -18.19
N GLU A 155 7.18 4.79 -18.43
CA GLU A 155 8.49 5.37 -18.07
C GLU A 155 8.64 5.49 -16.54
N ALA A 156 7.58 5.88 -15.85
CA ALA A 156 7.58 6.07 -14.39
C ALA A 156 7.50 4.76 -13.58
N ARG A 157 6.86 3.73 -14.14
CA ARG A 157 6.57 2.45 -13.45
C ARG A 157 6.82 1.23 -14.35
N PRO A 158 8.04 1.05 -14.89
CA PRO A 158 8.34 -0.04 -15.84
C PRO A 158 8.14 -1.42 -15.23
N GLU A 159 8.31 -1.56 -13.92
CA GLU A 159 8.12 -2.81 -13.17
C GLU A 159 6.67 -3.31 -13.19
N ILE A 160 5.67 -2.41 -13.21
CA ILE A 160 4.26 -2.77 -13.29
C ILE A 160 3.96 -3.44 -14.62
N PHE A 161 4.50 -2.92 -15.71
CA PHE A 161 4.34 -3.51 -17.05
C PHE A 161 4.95 -4.91 -17.20
N ARG A 162 5.94 -5.25 -16.37
CA ARG A 162 6.53 -6.60 -16.36
C ARG A 162 5.67 -7.60 -15.59
N LYS A 163 4.85 -7.13 -14.66
CA LYS A 163 4.09 -7.95 -13.73
C LYS A 163 2.62 -8.06 -14.06
N THR A 164 2.09 -7.24 -14.98
CA THR A 164 0.67 -7.19 -15.30
C THR A 164 0.40 -7.09 -16.81
N THR A 165 -0.81 -7.42 -17.21
CA THR A 165 -1.27 -7.25 -18.60
C THR A 165 -1.74 -5.82 -18.84
N VAL A 166 -1.61 -5.36 -20.10
CA VAL A 166 -2.03 -4.00 -20.50
C VAL A 166 -3.52 -3.73 -20.21
N GLY A 167 -4.36 -4.77 -20.21
CA GLY A 167 -5.80 -4.63 -19.91
C GLY A 167 -6.13 -4.27 -18.47
N LEU A 168 -5.17 -4.39 -17.53
CA LEU A 168 -5.34 -4.01 -16.13
C LEU A 168 -4.78 -2.61 -15.82
N ILE A 169 -4.06 -2.00 -16.75
CA ILE A 169 -3.46 -0.68 -16.63
C ILE A 169 -4.36 0.37 -17.31
#